data_ee45e53d7d1bbefd82e726bd9a0a25e9
#
_entry.id   ee45e53d7d1bbefd82e726bd9a0a25e9
#
_cell.length_a   1.000
_cell.length_b   1.000
_cell.length_c   1.000
_cell.angle_alpha   90.00
_cell.angle_beta   90.00
_cell.angle_gamma   90.00
#
_symmetry.space_group_name_H-M   'P 1'
#
loop_
_entity.id
_entity.type
_entity.pdbx_description
1 polymer ?
#
loop_
_entity_poly.entity_id
_entity_poly.type
_entity_poly.pdbx_seq_one_letter_code
_entity_poly.pdbx_strand_id
1 'polypeptide(L)'
;MNRIAHLLFMLPLVPAAVVVLASVTACSPPPKGELEREVSTRASPGSFRAAGVSRVFEKRCGSLDCHGNSARNMRIYSSQGLRLPNDAGVGPGAGDTTLDEISANYQSILTLEPEETNKVILGGDPYKLLVVKKPLELEKHKGGQTIRRGDDAERCIVSWLEEDTTTPVDQAACERAAIFPRE
;
A
#
# COMPACT_ATOMS: atom_id res chain seq x y z
N MET A 1 44.98 -70.67 32.05
CA MET A 1 44.53 -69.74 33.11
C MET A 1 44.25 -68.40 32.49
N ASN A 2 42.99 -68.19 32.06
CA ASN A 2 42.57 -66.97 31.33
C ASN A 2 41.76 -66.06 32.29
N ARG A 3 42.25 -64.88 32.54
CA ARG A 3 41.49 -63.83 33.26
C ARG A 3 40.96 -62.87 32.15
N ILE A 4 39.64 -62.93 31.94
CA ILE A 4 38.93 -61.97 31.10
C ILE A 4 38.56 -60.77 31.97
N ALA A 5 39.16 -59.63 31.64
CA ALA A 5 38.82 -58.37 32.29
C ALA A 5 37.59 -57.78 31.60
N HIS A 6 36.49 -57.64 32.36
CA HIS A 6 35.31 -56.90 31.93
C HIS A 6 35.58 -55.39 32.00
N LEU A 7 35.71 -54.76 30.86
CA LEU A 7 35.73 -53.30 30.71
C LEU A 7 34.28 -52.80 30.69
N LEU A 8 33.81 -52.25 31.80
CA LEU A 8 32.56 -51.53 31.90
C LEU A 8 32.69 -50.18 31.22
N PHE A 9 32.09 -50.04 30.04
CA PHE A 9 31.91 -48.76 29.33
C PHE A 9 30.82 -47.95 30.08
N MET A 10 31.26 -47.00 30.90
CA MET A 10 30.35 -45.96 31.40
C MET A 10 30.12 -44.93 30.30
N LEU A 11 28.95 -44.98 29.63
CA LEU A 11 28.46 -43.89 28.83
C LEU A 11 28.04 -42.74 29.76
N PRO A 12 28.50 -41.52 29.50
CA PRO A 12 27.98 -40.38 30.25
C PRO A 12 26.56 -40.06 29.72
N LEU A 13 25.58 -40.22 30.59
CA LEU A 13 24.26 -39.64 30.40
C LEU A 13 24.41 -38.10 30.41
N VAL A 14 24.50 -37.51 29.22
CA VAL A 14 24.34 -36.08 29.08
C VAL A 14 22.84 -35.78 29.25
N PRO A 15 22.43 -34.94 30.19
CA PRO A 15 21.02 -34.74 30.47
C PRO A 15 20.38 -33.99 29.28
N ALA A 16 19.35 -34.60 28.70
CA ALA A 16 18.49 -34.04 27.65
C ALA A 16 17.74 -32.75 28.10
N ALA A 17 18.00 -32.24 29.28
CA ALA A 17 17.34 -31.07 29.86
C ALA A 17 17.84 -29.73 29.30
N VAL A 18 19.00 -29.68 28.63
CA VAL A 18 19.56 -28.40 28.13
C VAL A 18 18.98 -27.99 26.76
N VAL A 19 18.43 -28.93 26.00
CA VAL A 19 17.92 -28.66 24.66
C VAL A 19 16.49 -28.04 24.67
N VAL A 20 15.73 -28.23 25.74
CA VAL A 20 14.33 -27.75 25.82
C VAL A 20 14.24 -26.28 26.23
N LEU A 21 15.26 -25.68 26.84
CA LEU A 21 15.24 -24.26 27.24
C LEU A 21 15.57 -23.27 26.14
N ALA A 22 16.13 -23.69 25.01
CA ALA A 22 16.50 -22.81 23.89
C ALA A 22 15.34 -22.51 22.93
N SER A 23 14.23 -23.25 23.01
CA SER A 23 13.09 -23.12 22.08
C SER A 23 11.98 -22.18 22.57
N VAL A 24 12.07 -21.60 23.77
CA VAL A 24 11.01 -20.74 24.33
C VAL A 24 11.26 -19.24 24.08
N THR A 25 12.42 -18.86 23.55
CA THR A 25 12.77 -17.46 23.31
C THR A 25 12.41 -16.94 21.92
N ALA A 26 11.81 -17.77 21.04
CA ALA A 26 11.48 -17.37 19.69
C ALA A 26 10.20 -16.52 19.55
N CYS A 27 9.42 -16.35 20.62
CA CYS A 27 8.21 -15.51 20.64
C CYS A 27 8.32 -14.46 21.77
N SER A 28 9.42 -13.73 21.84
CA SER A 28 9.42 -12.53 22.67
C SER A 28 8.45 -11.50 22.08
N PRO A 29 7.53 -10.94 22.88
CA PRO A 29 6.73 -9.82 22.39
C PRO A 29 7.67 -8.69 21.97
N PRO A 30 7.31 -7.94 20.91
CA PRO A 30 8.12 -6.80 20.47
C PRO A 30 8.33 -5.83 21.64
N PRO A 31 9.49 -5.14 21.69
CA PRO A 31 9.76 -4.16 22.74
C PRO A 31 8.65 -3.11 22.79
N LYS A 32 8.24 -2.72 24.02
CA LYS A 32 7.12 -1.79 24.31
C LYS A 32 7.28 -0.42 23.65
N GLY A 33 8.02 -0.06 22.82
CA GLY A 33 8.10 1.17 22.04
C GLY A 33 7.71 0.97 20.57
N GLU A 34 7.67 -0.28 20.09
CA GLU A 34 7.34 -0.55 18.69
C GLU A 34 5.82 -0.58 18.41
N LEU A 35 5.01 -0.79 19.46
CA LEU A 35 3.55 -0.75 19.38
C LEU A 35 2.97 0.67 19.55
N GLU A 36 3.77 1.63 20.02
CA GLU A 36 3.40 3.06 20.13
C GLU A 36 3.86 3.87 18.92
N ARG A 37 4.06 3.23 17.76
CA ARG A 37 4.33 3.98 16.54
C ARG A 37 3.12 4.86 16.27
N GLU A 38 3.33 6.17 16.39
CA GLU A 38 2.34 7.19 16.02
C GLU A 38 1.83 6.85 14.61
N VAL A 39 0.56 6.51 14.51
CA VAL A 39 -0.06 6.20 13.23
C VAL A 39 -0.05 7.50 12.44
N SER A 40 0.81 7.57 11.44
CA SER A 40 0.85 8.74 10.56
C SER A 40 -0.55 9.00 10.00
N THR A 41 -0.99 10.24 10.05
CA THR A 41 -2.24 10.67 9.41
C THR A 41 -2.08 10.86 7.91
N ARG A 42 -0.83 10.85 7.40
CA ARG A 42 -0.51 11.04 5.98
C ARG A 42 -1.07 9.92 5.13
N ALA A 43 -1.54 10.29 3.96
CA ALA A 43 -2.15 9.36 2.99
C ALA A 43 -3.22 8.48 3.62
N SER A 44 -4.10 9.04 4.48
CA SER A 44 -5.08 8.25 5.21
C SER A 44 -6.16 7.67 4.30
N PRO A 45 -6.72 6.47 4.61
CA PRO A 45 -7.82 5.91 3.85
C PRO A 45 -9.11 6.75 4.01
N GLY A 46 -9.23 7.45 5.14
CA GLY A 46 -10.35 8.34 5.42
C GLY A 46 -10.40 9.53 4.45
N SER A 47 -9.29 10.26 4.34
CA SER A 47 -9.17 11.40 3.43
C SER A 47 -9.12 10.98 1.96
N PHE A 48 -8.52 9.82 1.63
CA PHE A 48 -8.55 9.27 0.28
C PHE A 48 -9.97 9.19 -0.28
N ARG A 49 -10.91 8.79 0.55
CA ARG A 49 -12.32 8.72 0.21
C ARG A 49 -13.03 10.08 0.36
N ALA A 50 -12.92 10.70 1.54
CA ALA A 50 -13.74 11.86 1.91
C ALA A 50 -13.36 13.12 1.13
N ALA A 51 -12.07 13.34 0.87
CA ALA A 51 -11.60 14.47 0.09
C ALA A 51 -11.71 14.27 -1.44
N GLY A 52 -12.14 13.09 -1.90
CA GLY A 52 -12.33 12.81 -3.31
C GLY A 52 -11.06 12.40 -4.08
N VAL A 53 -9.96 12.10 -3.39
CA VAL A 53 -8.72 11.61 -4.02
C VAL A 53 -8.95 10.36 -4.85
N SER A 54 -9.75 9.41 -4.34
CA SER A 54 -10.19 8.22 -5.08
C SER A 54 -10.76 8.57 -6.46
N ARG A 55 -11.64 9.57 -6.52
CA ARG A 55 -12.26 10.01 -7.79
C ARG A 55 -11.25 10.53 -8.80
N VAL A 56 -10.20 11.21 -8.35
CA VAL A 56 -9.12 11.66 -9.24
C VAL A 56 -8.42 10.45 -9.88
N PHE A 57 -8.06 9.44 -9.10
CA PHE A 57 -7.47 8.22 -9.64
C PHE A 57 -8.42 7.46 -10.57
N GLU A 58 -9.69 7.34 -10.21
CA GLU A 58 -10.72 6.71 -11.05
C GLU A 58 -10.84 7.39 -12.40
N LYS A 59 -10.92 8.73 -12.42
CA LYS A 59 -11.13 9.51 -13.66
C LYS A 59 -9.87 9.64 -14.51
N ARG A 60 -8.70 9.81 -13.89
CA ARG A 60 -7.43 10.04 -14.58
C ARG A 60 -6.69 8.75 -14.95
N CYS A 61 -6.87 7.69 -14.14
CA CYS A 61 -6.07 6.47 -14.25
C CYS A 61 -6.90 5.20 -14.49
N GLY A 62 -8.20 5.20 -14.13
CA GLY A 62 -9.03 4.00 -14.01
C GLY A 62 -9.69 3.49 -15.28
N SER A 63 -9.35 3.98 -16.49
CA SER A 63 -9.91 3.45 -17.75
C SER A 63 -9.27 2.11 -18.13
N LEU A 64 -9.96 1.31 -18.97
CA LEU A 64 -9.52 -0.01 -19.46
C LEU A 64 -8.15 0.05 -20.18
N ASP A 65 -7.86 1.12 -20.89
CA ASP A 65 -6.59 1.30 -21.60
C ASP A 65 -5.43 1.63 -20.65
N CYS A 66 -5.75 2.08 -19.44
CA CYS A 66 -4.80 2.50 -18.43
C CYS A 66 -4.74 1.49 -17.28
N HIS A 67 -5.05 1.93 -16.06
CA HIS A 67 -4.97 1.12 -14.83
C HIS A 67 -6.27 0.40 -14.48
N GLY A 68 -7.36 0.65 -15.20
CA GLY A 68 -8.62 -0.10 -15.10
C GLY A 68 -8.57 -1.47 -15.78
N ASN A 69 -7.40 -2.10 -15.83
CA ASN A 69 -7.14 -3.38 -16.48
C ASN A 69 -6.42 -4.33 -15.53
N SER A 70 -6.87 -5.59 -15.46
CA SER A 70 -6.32 -6.60 -14.55
C SER A 70 -4.84 -6.97 -14.83
N ALA A 71 -4.33 -6.69 -16.04
CA ALA A 71 -2.94 -6.96 -16.41
C ALA A 71 -1.95 -5.87 -15.92
N ARG A 72 -2.41 -4.82 -15.23
CA ARG A 72 -1.56 -3.77 -14.68
C ARG A 72 -1.14 -4.09 -13.25
N ASN A 73 0.09 -3.74 -12.88
CA ASN A 73 0.58 -3.91 -11.51
C ASN A 73 -0.20 -3.01 -10.52
N MET A 74 -0.37 -1.73 -10.85
CA MET A 74 -1.31 -0.87 -10.16
C MET A 74 -2.67 -1.01 -10.85
N ARG A 75 -3.70 -1.44 -10.13
CA ARG A 75 -5.07 -1.59 -10.62
C ARG A 75 -5.95 -0.55 -9.99
N ILE A 76 -6.74 0.12 -10.84
CA ILE A 76 -7.71 1.12 -10.38
C ILE A 76 -9.11 0.68 -10.82
N TYR A 77 -9.94 0.35 -9.87
CA TYR A 77 -11.35 0.04 -10.09
C TYR A 77 -12.13 1.32 -10.33
N SER A 78 -12.94 1.35 -11.35
CA SER A 78 -13.75 2.51 -11.71
C SER A 78 -14.93 2.13 -12.61
N SER A 79 -15.91 3.01 -12.74
CA SER A 79 -17.02 2.85 -13.67
C SER A 79 -16.60 2.76 -15.15
N GLN A 80 -15.37 3.14 -15.48
CA GLN A 80 -14.83 3.14 -16.85
C GLN A 80 -13.81 2.04 -17.10
N GLY A 81 -13.57 1.17 -16.13
CA GLY A 81 -12.54 0.16 -16.19
C GLY A 81 -12.91 -1.12 -15.43
N LEU A 82 -11.92 -1.64 -14.73
CA LEU A 82 -12.07 -2.84 -13.93
C LEU A 82 -13.11 -2.64 -12.84
N ARG A 83 -13.93 -3.67 -12.61
CA ARG A 83 -14.88 -3.73 -11.50
C ARG A 83 -14.58 -4.92 -10.61
N LEU A 84 -14.78 -4.75 -9.31
CA LEU A 84 -14.63 -5.82 -8.34
C LEU A 84 -15.94 -6.63 -8.29
N PRO A 85 -15.90 -7.95 -8.54
CA PRO A 85 -17.09 -8.77 -8.40
C PRO A 85 -17.52 -8.85 -6.92
N ASN A 86 -18.82 -8.97 -6.68
CA ASN A 86 -19.36 -9.27 -5.37
C ASN A 86 -19.12 -10.75 -4.98
N ASP A 87 -19.56 -11.16 -3.81
CA ASP A 87 -19.41 -12.54 -3.31
C ASP A 87 -20.04 -13.61 -4.23
N ALA A 88 -21.00 -13.24 -5.05
CA ALA A 88 -21.59 -14.12 -6.06
C ALA A 88 -20.82 -14.14 -7.39
N GLY A 89 -19.65 -13.47 -7.46
CA GLY A 89 -18.84 -13.38 -8.68
C GLY A 89 -19.41 -12.43 -9.74
N VAL A 90 -20.42 -11.64 -9.39
CA VAL A 90 -21.08 -10.69 -10.29
C VAL A 90 -20.52 -9.30 -10.01
N GLY A 91 -19.98 -8.65 -11.05
CA GLY A 91 -19.54 -7.26 -10.94
C GLY A 91 -20.71 -6.31 -10.66
N PRO A 92 -20.45 -5.13 -10.03
CA PRO A 92 -21.49 -4.16 -9.68
C PRO A 92 -22.19 -3.52 -10.89
N GLY A 93 -21.80 -3.89 -12.11
CA GLY A 93 -22.37 -3.32 -13.33
C GLY A 93 -21.94 -1.86 -13.57
N ALA A 94 -22.80 -1.11 -14.30
CA ALA A 94 -22.62 0.33 -14.45
C ALA A 94 -23.05 1.03 -13.14
N GLY A 95 -22.29 2.05 -12.76
CA GLY A 95 -22.55 2.83 -11.55
C GLY A 95 -21.30 3.33 -10.89
N ASP A 96 -21.46 4.03 -9.78
CA ASP A 96 -20.35 4.57 -9.01
C ASP A 96 -19.46 3.46 -8.45
N THR A 97 -18.20 3.81 -8.20
CA THR A 97 -17.23 2.93 -7.56
C THR A 97 -17.68 2.59 -6.13
N THR A 98 -17.69 1.30 -5.81
CA THR A 98 -18.13 0.82 -4.49
C THR A 98 -17.10 1.11 -3.41
N LEU A 99 -17.48 0.98 -2.13
CA LEU A 99 -16.53 1.16 -1.02
C LEU A 99 -15.39 0.14 -1.03
N ASP A 100 -15.68 -1.09 -1.43
CA ASP A 100 -14.66 -2.14 -1.53
C ASP A 100 -13.68 -1.84 -2.67
N GLU A 101 -14.17 -1.33 -3.79
CA GLU A 101 -13.34 -0.87 -4.90
C GLU A 101 -12.46 0.32 -4.51
N ILE A 102 -13.00 1.30 -3.77
CA ILE A 102 -12.24 2.44 -3.24
C ILE A 102 -11.14 1.95 -2.28
N SER A 103 -11.46 0.99 -1.41
CA SER A 103 -10.48 0.38 -0.52
C SER A 103 -9.39 -0.38 -1.30
N ALA A 104 -9.77 -1.13 -2.34
CA ALA A 104 -8.84 -1.83 -3.22
C ALA A 104 -7.94 -0.85 -4.00
N ASN A 105 -8.48 0.28 -4.47
CA ASN A 105 -7.72 1.34 -5.11
C ASN A 105 -6.67 1.93 -4.16
N TYR A 106 -7.07 2.26 -2.94
CA TYR A 106 -6.17 2.74 -1.90
C TYR A 106 -4.99 1.78 -1.67
N GLN A 107 -5.28 0.50 -1.47
CA GLN A 107 -4.25 -0.51 -1.28
C GLN A 107 -3.34 -0.65 -2.51
N SER A 108 -3.91 -0.68 -3.71
CA SER A 108 -3.16 -0.79 -4.96
C SER A 108 -2.16 0.35 -5.16
N ILE A 109 -2.50 1.55 -4.72
CA ILE A 109 -1.63 2.73 -4.81
C ILE A 109 -0.49 2.64 -3.78
N LEU A 110 -0.82 2.40 -2.51
CA LEU A 110 0.19 2.43 -1.44
C LEU A 110 1.14 1.22 -1.46
N THR A 111 0.69 0.08 -1.99
CA THR A 111 1.53 -1.12 -2.09
C THR A 111 2.33 -1.22 -3.39
N LEU A 112 2.23 -0.21 -4.27
CA LEU A 112 3.01 -0.18 -5.52
C LEU A 112 4.51 -0.11 -5.23
N GLU A 113 4.90 0.69 -4.25
CA GLU A 113 6.28 0.91 -3.80
C GLU A 113 6.32 1.04 -2.26
N PRO A 114 6.14 -0.06 -1.51
CA PRO A 114 5.89 0.03 -0.07
C PRO A 114 7.01 0.72 0.71
N GLU A 115 8.27 0.54 0.31
CA GLU A 115 9.42 1.19 0.97
C GLU A 115 9.43 2.71 0.75
N GLU A 116 9.19 3.18 -0.48
CA GLU A 116 9.12 4.62 -0.77
C GLU A 116 7.85 5.23 -0.18
N THR A 117 6.73 4.51 -0.21
CA THR A 117 5.48 4.92 0.44
C THR A 117 5.70 5.16 1.94
N ASN A 118 6.38 4.25 2.64
CA ASN A 118 6.71 4.42 4.05
C ASN A 118 7.57 5.66 4.31
N LYS A 119 8.55 5.95 3.45
CA LYS A 119 9.35 7.18 3.58
C LYS A 119 8.50 8.43 3.43
N VAL A 120 7.58 8.46 2.45
CA VAL A 120 6.68 9.61 2.24
C VAL A 120 5.73 9.79 3.42
N ILE A 121 5.13 8.70 3.93
CA ILE A 121 4.27 8.72 5.12
C ILE A 121 5.04 9.28 6.34
N LEU A 122 6.35 9.06 6.43
CA LEU A 122 7.22 9.59 7.47
C LEU A 122 7.75 11.02 7.17
N GLY A 123 7.24 11.69 6.14
CA GLY A 123 7.60 13.07 5.82
C GLY A 123 8.58 13.23 4.67
N GLY A 124 8.85 12.16 3.92
CA GLY A 124 9.66 12.23 2.70
C GLY A 124 8.95 12.89 1.53
N ASP A 125 9.70 13.11 0.45
CA ASP A 125 9.25 13.79 -0.76
C ASP A 125 8.30 12.89 -1.60
N PRO A 126 7.01 13.27 -1.79
CA PRO A 126 6.03 12.51 -2.56
C PRO A 126 6.40 12.37 -4.04
N TYR A 127 7.23 13.26 -4.56
CA TYR A 127 7.73 13.17 -5.95
C TYR A 127 8.74 12.02 -6.17
N LYS A 128 9.06 11.25 -5.15
CA LYS A 128 9.81 9.99 -5.29
C LYS A 128 8.92 8.82 -5.69
N LEU A 129 7.62 8.87 -5.44
CA LEU A 129 6.67 7.81 -5.76
C LEU A 129 6.37 7.72 -7.26
N LEU A 130 6.30 6.50 -7.80
CA LEU A 130 5.90 6.25 -9.19
C LEU A 130 4.50 6.76 -9.49
N VAL A 131 3.60 6.70 -8.50
CA VAL A 131 2.23 7.20 -8.62
C VAL A 131 2.16 8.72 -8.86
N VAL A 132 3.21 9.45 -8.51
CA VAL A 132 3.39 10.88 -8.79
C VAL A 132 4.29 11.12 -9.99
N LYS A 133 5.46 10.45 -10.03
CA LYS A 133 6.46 10.66 -11.11
C LYS A 133 5.93 10.33 -12.51
N LYS A 134 5.28 9.17 -12.64
CA LYS A 134 4.88 8.67 -13.97
C LYS A 134 3.81 9.54 -14.63
N PRO A 135 2.69 9.90 -13.98
CA PRO A 135 1.69 10.76 -14.61
C PRO A 135 2.20 12.17 -14.90
N LEU A 136 3.22 12.65 -14.19
CA LEU A 136 3.90 13.93 -14.47
C LEU A 136 4.99 13.82 -15.56
N GLU A 137 5.27 12.63 -16.09
CA GLU A 137 6.38 12.34 -17.01
C GLU A 137 7.79 12.70 -16.45
N LEU A 138 7.94 12.73 -15.15
CA LEU A 138 9.27 12.77 -14.51
C LEU A 138 9.99 11.43 -14.63
N GLU A 139 9.25 10.39 -14.98
CA GLU A 139 9.72 9.07 -15.35
C GLU A 139 8.85 8.54 -16.50
N LYS A 140 9.46 7.76 -17.42
CA LYS A 140 8.76 7.25 -18.61
C LYS A 140 7.45 6.55 -18.26
N HIS A 141 6.36 7.03 -18.82
CA HIS A 141 5.00 6.51 -18.65
C HIS A 141 4.38 6.12 -20.00
N LYS A 142 3.92 4.88 -20.12
CA LYS A 142 3.31 4.40 -21.38
C LYS A 142 2.01 5.14 -21.74
N GLY A 143 1.30 5.68 -20.74
CA GLY A 143 0.08 6.46 -20.92
C GLY A 143 0.32 7.92 -21.27
N GLY A 144 1.58 8.36 -21.39
CA GLY A 144 1.95 9.77 -21.56
C GLY A 144 1.70 10.60 -20.30
N GLN A 145 1.79 11.92 -20.45
CA GLN A 145 1.52 12.84 -19.36
C GLN A 145 0.00 12.95 -19.12
N THR A 146 -0.45 12.49 -17.97
CA THR A 146 -1.87 12.54 -17.57
C THR A 146 -2.16 13.58 -16.50
N ILE A 147 -1.12 14.10 -15.85
CA ILE A 147 -1.14 15.15 -14.83
C ILE A 147 -0.04 16.15 -15.17
N ARG A 148 -0.29 17.45 -14.96
CA ARG A 148 0.71 18.51 -15.16
C ARG A 148 1.12 19.12 -13.82
N ARG A 149 2.35 19.62 -13.75
CA ARG A 149 2.82 20.39 -12.59
C ARG A 149 1.91 21.59 -12.33
N GLY A 150 1.44 21.73 -11.08
CA GLY A 150 0.58 22.80 -10.64
C GLY A 150 -0.90 22.65 -11.01
N ASP A 151 -1.30 21.55 -11.67
CA ASP A 151 -2.72 21.29 -11.91
C ASP A 151 -3.45 20.78 -10.66
N ASP A 152 -4.77 20.73 -10.75
CA ASP A 152 -5.61 20.32 -9.63
C ASP A 152 -5.40 18.85 -9.24
N ALA A 153 -5.07 17.97 -10.19
CA ALA A 153 -4.84 16.57 -9.91
C ALA A 153 -3.51 16.35 -9.15
N GLU A 154 -2.45 17.07 -9.53
CA GLU A 154 -1.21 17.06 -8.77
C GLU A 154 -1.43 17.56 -7.35
N ARG A 155 -2.06 18.75 -7.19
CA ARG A 155 -2.31 19.32 -5.86
C ARG A 155 -3.13 18.39 -4.97
N CYS A 156 -4.16 17.78 -5.52
CA CYS A 156 -4.97 16.80 -4.81
C CYS A 156 -4.14 15.62 -4.29
N ILE A 157 -3.38 14.98 -5.18
CA ILE A 157 -2.62 13.77 -4.83
C ILE A 157 -1.48 14.10 -3.88
N VAL A 158 -0.73 15.17 -4.15
CA VAL A 158 0.40 15.57 -3.31
C VAL A 158 -0.06 16.00 -1.92
N SER A 159 -1.10 16.84 -1.82
CA SER A 159 -1.63 17.25 -0.52
C SER A 159 -2.16 16.08 0.31
N TRP A 160 -2.73 15.04 -0.33
CA TRP A 160 -3.11 13.82 0.37
C TRP A 160 -1.91 13.03 0.90
N LEU A 161 -0.84 12.92 0.09
CA LEU A 161 0.38 12.23 0.51
C LEU A 161 1.12 12.98 1.64
N GLU A 162 0.94 14.29 1.73
CA GLU A 162 1.57 15.17 2.71
C GLU A 162 0.64 15.58 3.87
N GLU A 163 -0.64 15.12 3.86
CA GLU A 163 -1.59 15.52 4.89
C GLU A 163 -1.08 15.21 6.31
N ASP A 164 -1.35 16.12 7.22
CA ASP A 164 -1.12 15.93 8.65
C ASP A 164 -2.16 16.70 9.46
N THR A 165 -1.99 16.77 10.77
CA THR A 165 -2.93 17.47 11.67
C THR A 165 -3.05 18.97 11.39
N THR A 166 -2.07 19.56 10.70
CA THR A 166 -2.00 21.00 10.39
C THR A 166 -2.22 21.32 8.92
N THR A 167 -1.96 20.36 8.05
CA THR A 167 -2.03 20.49 6.58
C THR A 167 -3.05 19.51 6.03
N PRO A 168 -4.31 19.91 5.85
CA PRO A 168 -5.35 19.04 5.30
C PRO A 168 -5.17 18.84 3.78
N VAL A 169 -5.82 17.80 3.25
CA VAL A 169 -5.92 17.59 1.80
C VAL A 169 -6.58 18.79 1.12
N ASP A 170 -6.07 19.20 -0.03
CA ASP A 170 -6.71 20.21 -0.90
C ASP A 170 -7.95 19.58 -1.58
N GLN A 171 -9.04 19.49 -0.82
CA GLN A 171 -10.32 18.93 -1.28
C GLN A 171 -10.84 19.66 -2.51
N ALA A 172 -10.70 20.99 -2.56
CA ALA A 172 -11.18 21.78 -3.68
C ALA A 172 -10.44 21.42 -4.99
N ALA A 173 -9.13 21.16 -4.91
CA ALA A 173 -8.36 20.65 -6.04
C ALA A 173 -8.82 19.23 -6.44
N CYS A 174 -9.09 18.34 -5.48
CA CYS A 174 -9.60 17.01 -5.75
C CYS A 174 -10.95 17.04 -6.49
N GLU A 175 -11.88 17.88 -6.04
CA GLU A 175 -13.19 18.05 -6.67
C GLU A 175 -13.07 18.54 -8.12
N ARG A 176 -12.24 19.58 -8.37
CA ARG A 176 -12.01 20.08 -9.75
C ARG A 176 -11.32 19.04 -10.62
N ALA A 177 -10.29 18.35 -10.12
CA ALA A 177 -9.59 17.32 -10.87
C ALA A 177 -10.47 16.14 -11.27
N ALA A 178 -11.48 15.82 -10.47
CA ALA A 178 -12.43 14.74 -10.74
C ALA A 178 -13.47 15.09 -11.82
N ILE A 179 -13.70 16.37 -12.10
CA ILE A 179 -14.71 16.84 -13.07
C ILE A 179 -14.11 16.94 -14.48
N PHE A 180 -12.84 17.29 -14.62
CA PHE A 180 -12.23 17.53 -15.93
C PHE A 180 -12.07 16.24 -16.74
N PRO A 181 -12.64 16.20 -17.98
CA PRO A 181 -12.27 15.16 -18.93
C PRO A 181 -10.78 15.28 -19.29
N ARG A 182 -10.18 14.19 -19.72
CA ARG A 182 -8.86 14.22 -20.36
C ARG A 182 -8.97 15.06 -21.64
N GLU A 183 -8.26 16.15 -21.72
CA GLU A 183 -7.97 16.80 -22.99
C GLU A 183 -6.93 16.01 -23.77
#